data_653cf1cf8faa6ed4031025099b075153
#
_entry.id   653cf1cf8faa6ed4031025099b075153
#
_cell.length_a   1.000
_cell.length_b   1.000
_cell.length_c   1.000
_cell.angle_alpha   90.00
_cell.angle_beta   90.00
_cell.angle_gamma   90.00
#
_symmetry.space_group_name_H-M   'P 1'
#
loop_
_entity.id
_entity.type
_entity.pdbx_description
1 polymer ?
#
loop_
_entity_poly.entity_id
_entity_poly.type
_entity_poly.pdbx_seq_one_letter_code
_entity_poly.pdbx_strand_id
1 'polypeptide(L)'
;MTSARSAAILAAMTELEDMAAEELERARTLSWRALVKVIPWGDTHEAFAPSGRPVQVERNYLWAGEAGGDILCEVAVYPNAVLYDQAARRSWVIRKT
;
A
#
# COMPACT_ATOMS: atom_id res chain seq x y z
N MET A 1 11.14 -26.55 -15.06
CA MET A 1 9.78 -26.91 -14.64
C MET A 1 9.47 -26.27 -13.30
N THR A 2 8.40 -25.47 -13.23
CA THR A 2 8.02 -24.77 -12.01
C THR A 2 7.27 -25.73 -11.09
N SER A 3 7.70 -25.86 -9.83
CA SER A 3 6.98 -26.71 -8.87
C SER A 3 5.65 -26.05 -8.48
N ALA A 4 4.69 -26.84 -8.04
CA ALA A 4 3.41 -26.33 -7.55
C ALA A 4 3.60 -25.34 -6.39
N ARG A 5 4.64 -25.57 -5.57
CA ARG A 5 4.98 -24.67 -4.45
C ARG A 5 5.43 -23.30 -4.94
N SER A 6 6.26 -23.24 -6.01
CA SER A 6 6.70 -21.97 -6.58
C SER A 6 5.55 -21.22 -7.21
N ALA A 7 4.62 -21.91 -7.89
CA ALA A 7 3.45 -21.30 -8.47
C ALA A 7 2.54 -20.70 -7.39
N ALA A 8 2.37 -21.39 -6.26
CA ALA A 8 1.56 -20.90 -5.14
C ALA A 8 2.18 -19.65 -4.51
N ILE A 9 3.52 -19.60 -4.39
CA ILE A 9 4.22 -18.42 -3.86
C ILE A 9 4.04 -17.23 -4.79
N LEU A 10 4.19 -17.43 -6.09
CA LEU A 10 4.00 -16.36 -7.08
C LEU A 10 2.56 -15.84 -7.07
N ALA A 11 1.58 -16.73 -6.98
CA ALA A 11 0.18 -16.33 -6.92
C ALA A 11 -0.11 -15.51 -5.66
N ALA A 12 0.48 -15.88 -4.53
CA ALA A 12 0.32 -15.15 -3.28
C ALA A 12 0.95 -13.76 -3.36
N MET A 13 2.11 -13.62 -3.99
CA MET A 13 2.77 -12.33 -4.19
C MET A 13 1.96 -11.42 -5.11
N THR A 14 1.43 -11.97 -6.21
CA THR A 14 0.59 -11.23 -7.15
C THR A 14 -0.67 -10.70 -6.46
N GLU A 15 -1.27 -11.51 -5.59
CA GLU A 15 -2.44 -11.12 -4.81
C GLU A 15 -2.15 -9.89 -3.94
N LEU A 16 -1.01 -9.90 -3.24
CA LEU A 16 -0.61 -8.76 -2.41
C LEU A 16 -0.34 -7.51 -3.25
N GLU A 17 0.29 -7.67 -4.40
CA GLU A 17 0.56 -6.56 -5.32
C GLU A 17 -0.74 -5.97 -5.86
N ASP A 18 -1.71 -6.80 -6.22
CA ASP A 18 -3.01 -6.34 -6.69
C ASP A 18 -3.75 -5.55 -5.60
N MET A 19 -3.69 -6.03 -4.36
CA MET A 19 -4.30 -5.32 -3.24
C MET A 19 -3.63 -3.96 -3.00
N ALA A 20 -2.30 -3.91 -3.08
CA ALA A 20 -1.56 -2.66 -2.93
C ALA A 20 -1.93 -1.67 -4.04
N ALA A 21 -2.05 -2.15 -5.26
CA ALA A 21 -2.45 -1.32 -6.40
C ALA A 21 -3.86 -0.75 -6.23
N GLU A 22 -4.80 -1.57 -5.74
CA GLU A 22 -6.17 -1.12 -5.48
C GLU A 22 -6.23 -0.04 -4.40
N GLU A 23 -5.48 -0.22 -3.32
CA GLU A 23 -5.42 0.80 -2.26
C GLU A 23 -4.80 2.10 -2.77
N LEU A 24 -3.78 2.01 -3.61
CA LEU A 24 -3.17 3.18 -4.20
C LEU A 24 -4.15 3.92 -5.13
N GLU A 25 -4.96 3.19 -5.90
CA GLU A 25 -5.98 3.81 -6.75
C GLU A 25 -6.97 4.62 -5.93
N ARG A 26 -7.35 4.15 -4.74
CA ARG A 26 -8.19 4.91 -3.83
C ARG A 26 -7.48 6.17 -3.34
N ALA A 27 -6.21 6.07 -3.01
CA ALA A 27 -5.40 7.21 -2.58
C ALA A 27 -5.28 8.28 -3.67
N ARG A 28 -5.18 7.87 -4.93
CA ARG A 28 -5.06 8.78 -6.07
C ARG A 28 -6.28 9.67 -6.27
N THR A 29 -7.43 9.29 -5.71
CA THR A 29 -8.65 10.10 -5.80
C THR A 29 -8.69 11.20 -4.74
N LEU A 30 -7.78 11.18 -3.77
CA LEU A 30 -7.75 12.16 -2.69
C LEU A 30 -7.10 13.47 -3.18
N SER A 31 -7.67 14.58 -2.75
CA SER A 31 -7.15 15.88 -3.15
C SER A 31 -6.00 16.32 -2.25
N TRP A 32 -5.06 17.06 -2.81
CA TRP A 32 -3.97 17.67 -2.03
C TRP A 32 -4.52 18.52 -0.88
N ARG A 33 -5.56 19.31 -1.16
CA ARG A 33 -6.17 20.20 -0.16
C ARG A 33 -6.76 19.44 1.03
N ALA A 34 -7.35 18.28 0.79
CA ALA A 34 -7.88 17.44 1.87
C ALA A 34 -6.77 16.82 2.69
N LEU A 35 -5.72 16.32 2.02
CA LEU A 35 -4.63 15.64 2.70
C LEU A 35 -3.72 16.58 3.49
N VAL A 36 -3.51 17.79 3.02
CA VAL A 36 -2.62 18.76 3.71
C VAL A 36 -3.08 19.06 5.13
N LYS A 37 -4.37 18.89 5.40
CA LYS A 37 -4.95 19.15 6.73
C LYS A 37 -4.67 18.03 7.74
N VAL A 38 -4.33 16.85 7.28
CA VAL A 38 -4.17 15.67 8.15
C VAL A 38 -2.75 15.11 8.15
N ILE A 39 -1.93 15.51 7.20
CA ILE A 39 -0.57 15.02 7.04
C ILE A 39 0.35 15.52 8.17
N PRO A 40 1.31 14.74 8.71
CA PRO A 40 1.56 13.34 8.37
C PRO A 40 0.47 12.43 8.94
N TRP A 41 0.11 11.41 8.19
CA TRP A 41 -0.94 10.50 8.60
C TRP A 41 -0.59 9.08 8.15
N GLY A 42 -0.98 8.11 8.96
CA GLY A 42 -0.81 6.72 8.62
C GLY A 42 -1.72 5.83 9.43
N ASP A 43 -2.09 4.71 8.88
CA ASP A 43 -2.81 3.68 9.59
C ASP A 43 -2.40 2.31 9.09
N THR A 44 -2.75 1.30 9.88
CA THR A 44 -2.62 -0.10 9.52
C THR A 44 -3.90 -0.79 9.91
N HIS A 45 -4.49 -1.55 9.01
CA HIS A 45 -5.69 -2.31 9.33
C HIS A 45 -5.59 -3.71 8.76
N GLU A 46 -6.34 -4.62 9.39
CA GLU A 46 -6.43 -6.00 8.93
C GLU A 46 -7.44 -6.10 7.80
N ALA A 47 -7.11 -6.91 6.81
CA ALA A 47 -7.99 -7.19 5.68
C ALA A 47 -7.80 -8.66 5.28
N PHE A 48 -8.59 -9.10 4.31
CA PHE A 48 -8.48 -10.46 3.78
C PHE A 48 -8.17 -10.38 2.29
N ALA A 49 -7.17 -11.13 1.87
CA ALA A 49 -6.88 -11.29 0.46
C ALA A 49 -8.02 -12.08 -0.22
N PRO A 50 -8.17 -12.00 -1.55
CA PRO A 50 -9.18 -12.79 -2.26
C PRO A 50 -9.14 -14.29 -1.96
N SER A 51 -7.97 -14.83 -1.66
CA SER A 51 -7.82 -16.23 -1.26
C SER A 51 -8.34 -16.54 0.15
N GLY A 52 -8.76 -15.52 0.91
CA GLY A 52 -9.19 -15.66 2.29
C GLY A 52 -8.08 -15.50 3.32
N ARG A 53 -6.84 -15.31 2.88
CA ARG A 53 -5.69 -15.16 3.77
C ARG A 53 -5.72 -13.80 4.47
N PRO A 54 -5.50 -13.74 5.81
CA PRO A 54 -5.44 -12.47 6.51
C PRO A 54 -4.15 -11.72 6.15
N VAL A 55 -4.28 -10.41 5.95
CA VAL A 55 -3.17 -9.53 5.61
C VAL A 55 -3.29 -8.23 6.40
N GLN A 56 -2.17 -7.49 6.46
CA GLN A 56 -2.15 -6.14 6.99
C GLN A 56 -2.01 -5.17 5.84
N VAL A 57 -2.79 -4.10 5.86
CA VAL A 57 -2.72 -3.02 4.88
C VAL A 57 -2.26 -1.77 5.62
N GLU A 58 -1.11 -1.25 5.21
CA GLU A 58 -0.53 -0.05 5.80
C GLU A 58 -0.60 1.08 4.78
N ARG A 59 -1.04 2.26 5.23
CA ARG A 59 -1.16 3.45 4.40
C ARG A 59 -0.50 4.62 5.09
N ASN A 60 0.30 5.38 4.35
CA ASN A 60 0.98 6.56 4.88
C ASN A 60 0.87 7.73 3.91
N TYR A 61 0.59 8.91 4.42
CA TYR A 61 0.61 10.16 3.67
C TYR A 61 1.64 11.09 4.31
N LEU A 62 2.69 11.38 3.57
CA LEU A 62 3.84 12.14 4.06
C LEU A 62 4.21 13.23 3.07
N TRP A 63 4.98 14.22 3.52
CA TRP A 63 5.54 15.17 2.57
C TRP A 63 6.56 14.44 1.70
N ALA A 64 6.44 14.60 0.37
CA ALA A 64 7.38 13.97 -0.56
C ALA A 64 8.76 14.63 -0.50
N GLY A 65 8.78 15.90 -0.12
CA GLY A 65 10.00 16.66 0.06
C GLY A 65 9.79 17.66 1.19
N GLU A 66 9.70 18.94 0.86
CA GLU A 66 9.49 19.96 1.87
C GLU A 66 8.04 20.03 2.33
N ALA A 67 7.84 20.48 3.56
CA ALA A 67 6.50 20.69 4.11
C ALA A 67 5.76 21.74 3.28
N GLY A 68 4.49 21.46 2.97
CA GLY A 68 3.68 22.33 2.14
C GLY A 68 3.80 22.07 0.64
N GLY A 69 4.69 21.14 0.25
CA GLY A 69 4.88 20.75 -1.15
C GLY A 69 4.04 19.54 -1.54
N ASP A 70 4.58 18.72 -2.43
CA ASP A 70 3.92 17.50 -2.89
C ASP A 70 3.78 16.48 -1.76
N ILE A 71 2.79 15.62 -1.86
CA ILE A 71 2.48 14.60 -0.86
C ILE A 71 2.79 13.21 -1.42
N LEU A 72 3.53 12.43 -0.65
CA LEU A 72 3.82 11.03 -0.97
C LEU A 72 2.78 10.13 -0.30
N CYS A 73 2.10 9.33 -1.11
CA CYS A 73 1.20 8.28 -0.63
C CYS A 73 1.91 6.96 -0.76
N GLU A 74 2.02 6.22 0.35
CA GLU A 74 2.65 4.91 0.38
C GLU A 74 1.66 3.88 0.85
N VAL A 75 1.63 2.71 0.19
CA VAL A 75 0.81 1.58 0.57
C VAL A 75 1.70 0.35 0.66
N ALA A 76 1.53 -0.43 1.72
CA ALA A 76 2.18 -1.72 1.87
C ALA A 76 1.15 -2.76 2.29
N VAL A 77 1.18 -3.93 1.65
CA VAL A 77 0.32 -5.06 2.00
C VAL A 77 1.22 -6.25 2.30
N TYR A 78 1.05 -6.85 3.46
CA TYR A 78 1.91 -7.96 3.90
C TYR A 78 1.11 -9.00 4.72
N PRO A 79 1.54 -10.29 4.70
CA PRO A 79 0.77 -11.37 5.33
C PRO A 79 0.62 -11.22 6.84
N ASN A 80 1.66 -10.75 7.51
CA ASN A 80 1.63 -10.39 8.93
C ASN A 80 2.90 -9.59 9.27
N ALA A 81 2.98 -9.08 10.50
CA ALA A 81 4.07 -8.22 10.92
C ALA A 81 5.45 -8.87 10.86
N VAL A 82 5.52 -10.20 11.00
CA VAL A 82 6.78 -10.95 10.97
C VAL A 82 7.38 -11.01 9.58
N LEU A 83 6.52 -10.90 8.55
CA LEU A 83 6.91 -10.99 7.14
C LEU A 83 6.85 -9.62 6.45
N TYR A 84 7.11 -8.57 7.21
CA TYR A 84 7.04 -7.19 6.71
C TYR A 84 7.97 -6.93 5.51
N ASP A 85 9.13 -7.57 5.48
CA ASP A 85 10.08 -7.45 4.37
C ASP A 85 9.57 -8.09 3.07
N GLN A 86 8.51 -8.88 3.14
CA GLN A 86 7.85 -9.48 1.96
C GLN A 86 6.64 -8.67 1.52
N ALA A 87 6.49 -7.45 2.02
CA ALA A 87 5.35 -6.60 1.67
C ALA A 87 5.37 -6.21 0.19
N ALA A 88 4.18 -6.18 -0.40
CA ALA A 88 3.99 -5.53 -1.68
C ALA A 88 3.83 -4.02 -1.41
N ARG A 89 4.66 -3.20 -2.03
CA ARG A 89 4.69 -1.76 -1.79
C ARG A 89 4.38 -1.00 -3.06
N ARG A 90 3.59 0.06 -2.93
CA ARG A 90 3.29 0.99 -4.03
C ARG A 90 3.33 2.41 -3.49
N SER A 91 3.64 3.35 -4.34
CA SER A 91 3.65 4.76 -3.96
C SER A 91 3.15 5.63 -5.10
N TRP A 92 2.67 6.81 -4.76
CA TRP A 92 2.19 7.81 -5.68
C TRP A 92 2.42 9.19 -5.10
N VAL A 93 2.77 10.15 -5.95
CA VAL A 93 2.95 11.54 -5.51
C VAL A 93 1.76 12.36 -5.96
N ILE A 94 1.10 13.01 -5.00
CA ILE A 94 0.02 13.96 -5.26
C ILE A 94 0.66 15.34 -5.32
N ARG A 95 0.57 15.97 -6.48
CA ARG A 95 1.16 17.27 -6.72
C ARG A 95 0.40 18.38 -5.98
N LYS A 96 1.14 19.31 -5.44
CA LYS A 96 0.58 20.50 -4.83
C LYS A 96 -0.24 21.28 -5.88
N THR A 97 -1.42 21.69 -5.48
CA THR A 97 -2.33 22.46 -6.36
C THR A 97 -2.45 23.91 -5.91
#